data_efea133fd32106d6cc55b6c29b21ecea
#
_entry.id   efea133fd32106d6cc55b6c29b21ecea
#
_cell.length_a   1.000
_cell.length_b   1.000
_cell.length_c   1.000
_cell.angle_alpha   90.00
_cell.angle_beta   90.00
_cell.angle_gamma   90.00
#
_symmetry.space_group_name_H-M   'P 1'
#
loop_
_entity.id
_entity.type
_entity.pdbx_description
1 polymer ?
#
loop_
_entity_poly.entity_id
_entity_poly.type
_entity_poly.pdbx_seq_one_letter_code
_entity_poly.pdbx_strand_id
1 'polypeptide(L)'
;MRPFVHFFIPELIYLKRLIKDARKIIEPELEFRMAERPDVVKPQDSLSWLDDVRAGRPFDVVSGQLFLTVAAIHTTSVVITALMYDLVKNPEYIHLLREEAIKVYREDKEWNKTSLYKLKLLGSCMKESQRLNILGPIPTFHMRDPEIFGADSDQFDGHRFLRMRQRPGEENRWQFVSTSPEFLSFGHGLHACPGRFFASNEIKIAMIQLLLNYEWKVLDKPPQSRFASRFVPDPETLIAYKSRTPEIEF
;
A
#
# COMPACT_ATOMS: atom_id res chain seq x y z
N MET A 1 -4.73 -32.14 23.77
CA MET A 1 -4.29 -32.66 22.43
C MET A 1 -3.75 -31.58 21.43
N ARG A 2 -3.81 -30.27 21.72
CA ARG A 2 -3.28 -29.23 20.84
C ARG A 2 -1.74 -29.10 20.68
N PRO A 3 -0.88 -29.42 21.67
CA PRO A 3 0.56 -29.16 21.52
C PRO A 3 1.30 -30.11 20.57
N PHE A 4 0.79 -31.31 20.30
CA PHE A 4 1.50 -32.31 19.47
C PHE A 4 1.31 -32.11 17.95
N VAL A 5 0.21 -31.51 17.51
CA VAL A 5 -0.06 -31.30 16.07
C VAL A 5 0.95 -30.33 15.45
N HIS A 6 1.44 -29.34 16.23
CA HIS A 6 2.40 -28.35 15.73
C HIS A 6 3.78 -28.91 15.37
N PHE A 7 4.13 -30.12 15.85
CA PHE A 7 5.42 -30.77 15.53
C PHE A 7 5.41 -31.49 14.19
N PHE A 8 4.24 -31.73 13.59
CA PHE A 8 4.08 -32.52 12.39
C PHE A 8 3.65 -31.69 11.16
N ILE A 9 3.55 -30.38 11.29
CA ILE A 9 3.19 -29.49 10.17
C ILE A 9 4.50 -28.92 9.58
N PRO A 10 4.93 -29.36 8.38
CA PRO A 10 6.20 -28.95 7.77
C PRO A 10 6.34 -27.44 7.64
N GLU A 11 5.23 -26.74 7.32
CA GLU A 11 5.19 -25.28 7.15
C GLU A 11 5.49 -24.55 8.46
N LEU A 12 5.04 -25.09 9.61
CA LEU A 12 5.34 -24.50 10.93
C LEU A 12 6.80 -24.73 11.32
N ILE A 13 7.37 -25.88 10.96
CA ILE A 13 8.80 -26.15 11.19
C ILE A 13 9.64 -25.18 10.34
N TYR A 14 9.27 -25.00 9.08
CA TYR A 14 9.91 -24.06 8.19
C TYR A 14 9.81 -22.62 8.70
N LEU A 15 8.61 -22.18 9.11
CA LEU A 15 8.38 -20.85 9.68
C LEU A 15 9.24 -20.61 10.94
N LYS A 16 9.30 -21.58 11.86
CA LYS A 16 10.16 -21.49 13.06
C LYS A 16 11.64 -21.34 12.70
N ARG A 17 12.09 -22.03 11.64
CA ARG A 17 13.46 -21.90 11.15
C ARG A 17 13.72 -20.50 10.61
N LEU A 18 12.82 -19.96 9.78
CA LEU A 18 12.92 -18.60 9.26
C LEU A 18 12.98 -17.54 10.36
N ILE A 19 12.11 -17.68 11.39
CA ILE A 19 12.14 -16.77 12.55
C ILE A 19 13.47 -16.89 13.30
N LYS A 20 14.00 -18.10 13.47
CA LYS A 20 15.30 -18.32 14.11
C LYS A 20 16.44 -17.67 13.31
N ASP A 21 16.39 -17.76 11.99
CA ASP A 21 17.41 -17.16 11.13
C ASP A 21 17.31 -15.62 11.11
N ALA A 22 16.09 -15.08 11.13
CA ALA A 22 15.87 -13.63 11.31
C ALA A 22 16.41 -13.11 12.65
N ARG A 23 16.26 -13.88 13.74
CA ARG A 23 16.84 -13.53 15.05
C ARG A 23 18.34 -13.37 15.01
N LYS A 24 19.05 -14.27 14.33
CA LYS A 24 20.52 -14.21 14.19
C LYS A 24 21.01 -12.93 13.53
N ILE A 25 20.14 -12.29 12.72
CA ILE A 25 20.46 -11.04 12.01
C ILE A 25 20.04 -9.84 12.87
N ILE A 26 18.84 -9.87 13.41
CA ILE A 26 18.21 -8.70 14.05
C ILE A 26 18.71 -8.52 15.50
N GLU A 27 18.88 -9.60 16.27
CA GLU A 27 19.30 -9.49 17.67
C GLU A 27 20.67 -8.83 17.85
N PRO A 28 21.74 -9.19 17.09
CA PRO A 28 23.02 -8.50 17.17
C PRO A 28 22.94 -7.01 16.80
N GLU A 29 22.12 -6.66 15.84
CA GLU A 29 21.89 -5.28 15.45
C GLU A 29 21.16 -4.49 16.55
N LEU A 30 20.18 -5.09 17.21
CA LEU A 30 19.53 -4.49 18.38
C LEU A 30 20.51 -4.27 19.53
N GLU A 31 21.33 -5.27 19.86
CA GLU A 31 22.36 -5.17 20.90
C GLU A 31 23.37 -4.07 20.58
N PHE A 32 23.79 -4.00 19.31
CA PHE A 32 24.67 -2.94 18.83
C PHE A 32 24.07 -1.53 18.99
N ARG A 33 22.78 -1.37 18.70
CA ARG A 33 22.06 -0.09 18.84
C ARG A 33 21.76 0.28 20.29
N MET A 34 21.55 -0.72 21.14
CA MET A 34 21.28 -0.52 22.57
C MET A 34 22.53 -0.23 23.38
N ALA A 35 23.73 -0.58 22.88
CA ALA A 35 24.96 -0.19 23.51
C ALA A 35 25.06 1.34 23.52
N GLU A 36 25.18 1.94 24.73
CA GLU A 36 25.31 3.38 24.89
C GLU A 36 26.51 3.91 24.11
N ARG A 37 26.23 4.59 22.98
CA ARG A 37 27.21 5.25 22.13
C ARG A 37 26.76 6.68 21.92
N PRO A 38 27.26 7.63 22.72
CA PRO A 38 26.83 9.03 22.67
C PRO A 38 27.17 9.72 21.35
N ASP A 39 28.07 9.14 20.56
CA ASP A 39 28.53 9.62 19.25
C ASP A 39 27.74 9.05 18.06
N VAL A 40 26.87 8.09 18.28
CA VAL A 40 26.09 7.46 17.20
C VAL A 40 24.63 7.93 17.23
N VAL A 41 24.20 8.59 16.16
CA VAL A 41 22.81 8.98 16.01
C VAL A 41 21.93 7.73 15.82
N LYS A 42 20.94 7.54 16.70
CA LYS A 42 19.99 6.42 16.62
C LYS A 42 19.23 6.47 15.29
N PRO A 43 19.26 5.39 14.47
CA PRO A 43 18.51 5.35 13.23
C PRO A 43 17.00 5.58 13.44
N GLN A 44 16.39 6.34 12.55
CA GLN A 44 14.94 6.61 12.57
C GLN A 44 14.19 5.56 11.74
N ASP A 45 14.16 4.33 12.23
CA ASP A 45 13.52 3.18 11.55
C ASP A 45 12.61 2.39 12.48
N SER A 46 11.90 1.42 11.89
CA SER A 46 10.93 0.59 12.62
C SER A 46 11.54 -0.20 13.78
N LEU A 47 12.78 -0.62 13.66
CA LEU A 47 13.47 -1.38 14.70
C LEU A 47 13.71 -0.50 15.94
N SER A 48 14.18 0.73 15.72
CA SER A 48 14.37 1.71 16.77
C SER A 48 13.05 2.14 17.41
N TRP A 49 12.01 2.35 16.62
CA TRP A 49 10.69 2.72 17.14
C TRP A 49 10.04 1.59 17.96
N LEU A 50 10.19 0.32 17.55
CA LEU A 50 9.70 -0.83 18.32
C LEU A 50 10.42 -0.94 19.67
N ASP A 51 11.74 -0.67 19.69
CA ASP A 51 12.51 -0.66 20.92
C ASP A 51 12.07 0.48 21.86
N ASP A 52 11.86 1.69 21.33
CA ASP A 52 11.38 2.84 22.10
C ASP A 52 9.99 2.58 22.70
N VAL A 53 9.05 2.06 21.89
CA VAL A 53 7.67 1.76 22.34
C VAL A 53 7.64 0.63 23.37
N ARG A 54 8.57 -0.32 23.29
CA ARG A 54 8.73 -1.37 24.30
C ARG A 54 8.94 -0.79 25.69
N ALA A 55 9.74 0.27 25.83
CA ALA A 55 9.98 0.97 27.09
C ALA A 55 10.29 0.02 28.26
N GLY A 56 11.19 -0.94 28.04
CA GLY A 56 11.60 -1.94 29.05
C GLY A 56 10.60 -3.09 29.31
N ARG A 57 9.41 -3.08 28.68
CA ARG A 57 8.44 -4.18 28.79
C ARG A 57 8.92 -5.41 28.00
N PRO A 58 8.56 -6.64 28.42
CA PRO A 58 8.86 -7.86 27.67
C PRO A 58 8.08 -7.84 26.35
N PHE A 59 8.77 -7.54 25.25
CA PHE A 59 8.24 -7.52 23.90
C PHE A 59 9.26 -8.11 22.94
N ASP A 60 8.82 -9.01 22.08
CA ASP A 60 9.67 -9.61 21.05
C ASP A 60 9.79 -8.67 19.85
N VAL A 61 10.81 -7.83 19.84
CA VAL A 61 11.07 -6.86 18.79
C VAL A 61 11.29 -7.54 17.44
N VAL A 62 11.91 -8.73 17.41
CA VAL A 62 12.12 -9.48 16.15
C VAL A 62 10.79 -9.89 15.53
N SER A 63 9.91 -10.49 16.31
CA SER A 63 8.57 -10.85 15.82
C SER A 63 7.75 -9.61 15.42
N GLY A 64 7.88 -8.51 16.16
CA GLY A 64 7.28 -7.22 15.80
C GLY A 64 7.77 -6.69 14.47
N GLN A 65 9.09 -6.72 14.24
CA GLN A 65 9.70 -6.29 12.98
C GLN A 65 9.24 -7.17 11.80
N LEU A 66 9.23 -8.48 11.95
CA LEU A 66 8.74 -9.39 10.90
C LEU A 66 7.26 -9.15 10.58
N PHE A 67 6.43 -8.92 11.59
CA PHE A 67 5.02 -8.57 11.39
C PHE A 67 4.86 -7.27 10.61
N LEU A 68 5.59 -6.20 10.97
CA LEU A 68 5.56 -4.93 10.26
C LEU A 68 6.02 -5.08 8.81
N THR A 69 7.07 -5.87 8.58
CA THR A 69 7.58 -6.15 7.22
C THR A 69 6.52 -6.80 6.35
N VAL A 70 5.85 -7.86 6.84
CA VAL A 70 4.77 -8.52 6.10
C VAL A 70 3.59 -7.58 5.87
N ALA A 71 3.18 -6.83 6.92
CA ALA A 71 2.06 -5.91 6.81
C ALA A 71 2.32 -4.78 5.81
N ALA A 72 3.52 -4.21 5.80
CA ALA A 72 3.85 -3.09 4.92
C ALA A 72 4.08 -3.54 3.47
N ILE A 73 4.96 -4.52 3.23
CA ILE A 73 5.38 -4.90 1.88
C ILE A 73 4.26 -5.61 1.12
N HIS A 74 3.64 -6.62 1.74
CA HIS A 74 2.66 -7.45 1.03
C HIS A 74 1.41 -6.66 0.64
N THR A 75 0.87 -5.87 1.54
CA THR A 75 -0.37 -5.12 1.27
C THR A 75 -0.16 -3.99 0.26
N THR A 76 0.93 -3.23 0.37
CA THR A 76 1.24 -2.15 -0.57
C THR A 76 1.54 -2.68 -1.97
N SER A 77 2.27 -3.79 -2.08
CA SER A 77 2.53 -4.44 -3.38
C SER A 77 1.25 -4.86 -4.08
N VAL A 78 0.30 -5.45 -3.34
CA VAL A 78 -1.00 -5.85 -3.91
C VAL A 78 -1.81 -4.63 -4.37
N VAL A 79 -1.81 -3.53 -3.61
CA VAL A 79 -2.50 -2.28 -4.02
C VAL A 79 -1.87 -1.68 -5.28
N ILE A 80 -0.54 -1.62 -5.36
CA ILE A 80 0.17 -1.14 -6.56
C ILE A 80 -0.19 -2.00 -7.77
N THR A 81 -0.15 -3.33 -7.62
CA THR A 81 -0.49 -4.26 -8.70
C THR A 81 -1.93 -4.09 -9.17
N ALA A 82 -2.88 -3.97 -8.23
CA ALA A 82 -4.28 -3.72 -8.56
C ALA A 82 -4.46 -2.43 -9.35
N LEU A 83 -3.84 -1.34 -8.88
CA LEU A 83 -3.90 -0.05 -9.55
C LEU A 83 -3.28 -0.11 -10.95
N MET A 84 -2.13 -0.79 -11.12
CA MET A 84 -1.53 -0.99 -12.44
C MET A 84 -2.47 -1.72 -13.38
N TYR A 85 -3.18 -2.74 -12.91
CA TYR A 85 -4.16 -3.47 -13.70
C TYR A 85 -5.35 -2.58 -14.11
N ASP A 86 -5.84 -1.76 -13.21
CA ASP A 86 -6.93 -0.83 -13.51
C ASP A 86 -6.48 0.24 -14.51
N LEU A 87 -5.26 0.78 -14.38
CA LEU A 87 -4.72 1.76 -15.31
C LEU A 87 -4.44 1.19 -16.70
N VAL A 88 -4.04 -0.08 -16.80
CA VAL A 88 -3.86 -0.73 -18.11
C VAL A 88 -5.20 -0.92 -18.83
N LYS A 89 -6.28 -1.17 -18.09
CA LYS A 89 -7.65 -1.27 -18.65
C LYS A 89 -8.23 0.10 -19.02
N ASN A 90 -7.72 1.16 -18.40
CA ASN A 90 -8.17 2.54 -18.57
C ASN A 90 -6.96 3.45 -18.88
N PRO A 91 -6.33 3.28 -20.05
CA PRO A 91 -5.03 3.89 -20.39
C PRO A 91 -5.05 5.42 -20.46
N GLU A 92 -6.22 6.04 -20.62
CA GLU A 92 -6.42 7.48 -20.58
C GLU A 92 -5.94 8.09 -19.25
N TYR A 93 -6.05 7.38 -18.15
CA TYR A 93 -5.56 7.85 -16.85
C TYR A 93 -4.05 7.88 -16.76
N ILE A 94 -3.32 7.06 -17.51
CA ILE A 94 -1.85 7.04 -17.48
C ILE A 94 -1.30 8.40 -17.89
N HIS A 95 -1.85 8.99 -18.94
CA HIS A 95 -1.43 10.32 -19.42
C HIS A 95 -1.77 11.41 -18.40
N LEU A 96 -2.99 11.43 -17.90
CA LEU A 96 -3.44 12.41 -16.90
C LEU A 96 -2.62 12.37 -15.61
N LEU A 97 -2.27 11.17 -15.15
CA LEU A 97 -1.45 10.98 -13.96
C LEU A 97 0.00 11.43 -14.15
N ARG A 98 0.56 11.24 -15.36
CA ARG A 98 1.88 11.79 -15.73
C ARG A 98 1.86 13.31 -15.70
N GLU A 99 0.87 13.92 -16.30
CA GLU A 99 0.71 15.38 -16.31
C GLU A 99 0.57 15.94 -14.88
N GLU A 100 -0.22 15.30 -14.03
CA GLU A 100 -0.35 15.68 -12.62
C GLU A 100 1.01 15.61 -11.90
N ALA A 101 1.75 14.50 -12.07
CA ALA A 101 3.05 14.32 -11.42
C ALA A 101 4.08 15.36 -11.90
N ILE A 102 4.18 15.57 -13.23
CA ILE A 102 5.09 16.55 -13.82
C ILE A 102 4.77 17.97 -13.33
N LYS A 103 3.48 18.33 -13.30
CA LYS A 103 3.03 19.64 -12.82
C LYS A 103 3.43 19.86 -11.38
N VAL A 104 3.10 18.91 -10.48
CA VAL A 104 3.42 19.02 -9.05
C VAL A 104 4.93 19.14 -8.82
N TYR A 105 5.73 18.30 -9.51
CA TYR A 105 7.18 18.37 -9.37
C TYR A 105 7.76 19.70 -9.88
N ARG A 106 7.25 20.24 -10.98
CA ARG A 106 7.71 21.54 -11.50
C ARG A 106 7.41 22.70 -10.56
N GLU A 107 6.32 22.60 -9.80
CA GLU A 107 5.95 23.60 -8.77
C GLU A 107 6.83 23.48 -7.51
N ASP A 108 7.02 22.28 -6.98
CA ASP A 108 7.62 22.06 -5.67
C ASP A 108 9.12 21.70 -5.72
N LYS A 109 9.61 21.22 -6.87
CA LYS A 109 11.01 20.78 -7.12
C LYS A 109 11.49 19.61 -6.27
N GLU A 110 10.62 19.00 -5.48
CA GLU A 110 10.93 17.86 -4.61
C GLU A 110 9.69 17.01 -4.32
N TRP A 111 9.92 15.74 -3.94
CA TRP A 111 8.87 14.86 -3.43
C TRP A 111 8.91 14.85 -1.90
N ASN A 112 8.04 15.62 -1.29
CA ASN A 112 7.82 15.64 0.15
C ASN A 112 6.34 15.35 0.47
N LYS A 113 5.96 15.35 1.75
CA LYS A 113 4.57 15.10 2.17
C LYS A 113 3.57 16.06 1.54
N THR A 114 3.96 17.32 1.35
CA THR A 114 3.09 18.36 0.78
C THR A 114 2.90 18.15 -0.72
N SER A 115 3.98 17.89 -1.46
CA SER A 115 3.91 17.61 -2.91
C SER A 115 3.10 16.33 -3.18
N LEU A 116 3.33 15.26 -2.40
CA LEU A 116 2.55 14.02 -2.51
C LEU A 116 1.07 14.23 -2.19
N TYR A 117 0.71 15.16 -1.30
CA TYR A 117 -0.68 15.51 -1.03
C TYR A 117 -1.37 16.20 -2.21
N LYS A 118 -0.63 16.95 -3.04
CA LYS A 118 -1.15 17.62 -4.24
C LYS A 118 -1.55 16.65 -5.35
N LEU A 119 -1.05 15.42 -5.36
CA LEU A 119 -1.42 14.36 -6.30
C LEU A 119 -2.84 13.85 -6.00
N LYS A 120 -3.83 14.64 -6.36
CA LYS A 120 -5.24 14.40 -6.01
C LYS A 120 -5.91 13.38 -6.93
N LEU A 121 -5.58 13.41 -8.24
CA LEU A 121 -6.09 12.44 -9.20
C LEU A 121 -5.48 11.06 -8.94
N LEU A 122 -4.16 10.98 -8.71
CA LEU A 122 -3.52 9.73 -8.32
C LEU A 122 -4.15 9.17 -7.04
N GLY A 123 -4.37 10.03 -6.03
CA GLY A 123 -5.05 9.62 -4.80
C GLY A 123 -6.49 9.13 -5.02
N SER A 124 -7.21 9.70 -5.99
CA SER A 124 -8.55 9.26 -6.39
C SER A 124 -8.51 7.91 -7.10
N CYS A 125 -7.60 7.72 -8.06
CA CYS A 125 -7.39 6.44 -8.73
C CYS A 125 -7.00 5.32 -7.76
N MET A 126 -6.11 5.61 -6.80
CA MET A 126 -5.71 4.67 -5.75
C MET A 126 -6.91 4.23 -4.91
N LYS A 127 -7.76 5.17 -4.50
CA LYS A 127 -8.94 4.89 -3.70
C LYS A 127 -9.98 4.11 -4.49
N GLU A 128 -10.18 4.43 -5.76
CA GLU A 128 -11.09 3.72 -6.66
C GLU A 128 -10.62 2.28 -6.92
N SER A 129 -9.33 2.10 -7.21
CA SER A 129 -8.75 0.76 -7.34
C SER A 129 -8.94 -0.06 -6.08
N GLN A 130 -8.70 0.53 -4.90
CA GLN A 130 -8.88 -0.14 -3.62
C GLN A 130 -10.36 -0.47 -3.32
N ARG A 131 -11.30 0.31 -3.83
CA ARG A 131 -12.74 0.07 -3.75
C ARG A 131 -13.15 -1.18 -4.54
N LEU A 132 -12.62 -1.32 -5.75
CA LEU A 132 -12.93 -2.43 -6.65
C LEU A 132 -12.15 -3.71 -6.33
N ASN A 133 -10.93 -3.57 -5.80
CA ASN A 133 -9.98 -4.66 -5.53
C ASN A 133 -9.70 -4.77 -4.02
N ILE A 134 -10.64 -5.33 -3.28
CA ILE A 134 -10.60 -5.37 -1.82
C ILE A 134 -9.57 -6.38 -1.33
N LEU A 135 -8.66 -5.97 -0.45
CA LEU A 135 -7.62 -6.81 0.14
C LEU A 135 -8.09 -7.73 1.27
N GLY A 136 -9.14 -7.35 1.95
CA GLY A 136 -9.61 -8.01 3.18
C GLY A 136 -10.92 -8.79 3.01
N PRO A 137 -11.36 -9.52 4.04
CA PRO A 137 -12.64 -10.21 4.08
C PRO A 137 -13.81 -9.24 4.35
N ILE A 138 -13.77 -8.06 3.74
CA ILE A 138 -14.81 -7.05 3.87
C ILE A 138 -15.95 -7.40 2.91
N PRO A 139 -17.21 -7.25 3.30
CA PRO A 139 -18.33 -7.44 2.40
C PRO A 139 -18.22 -6.54 1.16
N THR A 140 -18.04 -7.14 0.01
CA THR A 140 -17.81 -6.44 -1.27
C THR A 140 -19.00 -5.59 -1.71
N PHE A 141 -20.21 -5.94 -1.27
CA PHE A 141 -21.43 -5.24 -1.66
C PHE A 141 -21.48 -3.78 -1.18
N HIS A 142 -20.95 -3.47 0.01
CA HIS A 142 -20.89 -2.08 0.49
C HIS A 142 -19.99 -1.18 -0.35
N MET A 143 -18.93 -1.75 -0.91
CA MET A 143 -17.95 -1.01 -1.73
C MET A 143 -18.44 -0.78 -3.17
N ARG A 144 -19.60 -1.38 -3.54
CA ARG A 144 -20.22 -1.26 -4.86
C ARG A 144 -21.64 -0.76 -4.79
N ASP A 145 -22.01 -0.17 -3.65
CA ASP A 145 -23.35 0.37 -3.44
C ASP A 145 -23.61 1.55 -4.39
N PRO A 146 -24.58 1.45 -5.30
CA PRO A 146 -24.88 2.51 -6.26
C PRO A 146 -25.47 3.76 -5.60
N GLU A 147 -26.08 3.64 -4.42
CA GLU A 147 -26.58 4.81 -3.68
C GLU A 147 -25.44 5.68 -3.17
N ILE A 148 -24.28 5.08 -2.85
CA ILE A 148 -23.10 5.77 -2.36
C ILE A 148 -22.18 6.20 -3.53
N PHE A 149 -21.89 5.26 -4.43
CA PHE A 149 -20.86 5.41 -5.46
C PHE A 149 -21.40 5.69 -6.87
N GLY A 150 -22.71 5.71 -7.06
CA GLY A 150 -23.36 5.97 -8.36
C GLY A 150 -23.71 4.71 -9.13
N ALA A 151 -24.54 4.86 -10.17
CA ALA A 151 -25.04 3.75 -10.98
C ALA A 151 -23.94 2.96 -11.70
N ASP A 152 -22.77 3.58 -11.90
CA ASP A 152 -21.55 3.00 -12.48
C ASP A 152 -20.58 2.44 -11.42
N SER A 153 -21.10 2.10 -10.24
CA SER A 153 -20.28 1.66 -9.08
C SER A 153 -19.46 0.38 -9.35
N ASP A 154 -19.81 -0.41 -10.34
CA ASP A 154 -19.04 -1.59 -10.78
C ASP A 154 -17.90 -1.29 -11.75
N GLN A 155 -17.83 -0.06 -12.26
CA GLN A 155 -16.82 0.37 -13.22
C GLN A 155 -15.74 1.21 -12.53
N PHE A 156 -14.50 1.11 -13.05
CA PHE A 156 -13.42 1.97 -12.61
C PHE A 156 -13.63 3.40 -13.12
N ASP A 157 -13.61 4.35 -12.21
CA ASP A 157 -13.65 5.77 -12.51
C ASP A 157 -12.65 6.51 -11.64
N GLY A 158 -11.48 6.79 -12.19
CA GLY A 158 -10.39 7.46 -11.48
C GLY A 158 -10.73 8.85 -10.98
N HIS A 159 -11.73 9.51 -11.52
CA HIS A 159 -12.21 10.83 -11.06
C HIS A 159 -13.30 10.74 -9.98
N ARG A 160 -13.85 9.57 -9.67
CA ARG A 160 -14.98 9.41 -8.74
C ARG A 160 -14.74 10.12 -7.41
N PHE A 161 -13.69 9.79 -6.71
CA PHE A 161 -13.39 10.38 -5.41
C PHE A 161 -12.93 11.84 -5.52
N LEU A 162 -12.34 12.24 -6.64
CA LEU A 162 -12.03 13.64 -6.89
C LEU A 162 -13.30 14.48 -6.96
N ARG A 163 -14.32 14.03 -7.68
CA ARG A 163 -15.65 14.68 -7.74
C ARG A 163 -16.37 14.65 -6.39
N MET A 164 -16.33 13.52 -5.68
CA MET A 164 -16.95 13.42 -4.35
C MET A 164 -16.34 14.41 -3.35
N ARG A 165 -15.04 14.66 -3.42
CA ARG A 165 -14.32 15.65 -2.59
C ARG A 165 -14.66 17.11 -2.93
N GLN A 166 -15.29 17.36 -4.07
CA GLN A 166 -15.76 18.72 -4.44
C GLN A 166 -17.11 19.07 -3.80
N ARG A 167 -17.79 18.10 -3.18
CA ARG A 167 -19.04 18.34 -2.48
C ARG A 167 -18.75 19.11 -1.19
N PRO A 168 -19.58 20.12 -0.83
CA PRO A 168 -19.39 20.90 0.40
C PRO A 168 -19.34 20.00 1.65
N GLY A 169 -18.27 20.14 2.44
CA GLY A 169 -18.05 19.36 3.67
C GLY A 169 -17.46 17.96 3.47
N GLU A 170 -17.22 17.54 2.21
CA GLU A 170 -16.66 16.21 1.91
C GLU A 170 -15.19 16.24 1.46
N GLU A 171 -14.53 17.38 1.49
CA GLU A 171 -13.18 17.60 0.95
C GLU A 171 -12.14 16.64 1.56
N ASN A 172 -12.30 16.27 2.83
CA ASN A 172 -11.43 15.39 3.57
C ASN A 172 -11.97 13.95 3.72
N ARG A 173 -13.26 13.75 3.48
CA ARG A 173 -13.91 12.44 3.68
C ARG A 173 -13.45 11.39 2.68
N TRP A 174 -13.19 11.77 1.45
CA TRP A 174 -12.91 10.85 0.35
C TRP A 174 -11.44 10.83 -0.08
N GLN A 175 -10.52 11.29 0.76
CA GLN A 175 -9.09 11.08 0.51
C GLN A 175 -8.74 9.59 0.57
N PHE A 176 -7.65 9.17 -0.10
CA PHE A 176 -7.20 7.78 -0.08
C PHE A 176 -7.07 7.22 1.35
N VAL A 177 -6.49 8.00 2.25
CA VAL A 177 -6.24 7.63 3.66
C VAL A 177 -7.46 7.76 4.57
N SER A 178 -8.55 8.40 4.12
CA SER A 178 -9.73 8.62 4.95
C SER A 178 -10.54 7.34 5.07
N THR A 179 -10.95 7.04 6.31
CA THR A 179 -11.78 5.88 6.66
C THR A 179 -13.18 6.35 7.04
N SER A 180 -14.18 5.57 6.68
CA SER A 180 -15.56 5.80 7.07
C SER A 180 -16.30 4.46 7.12
N PRO A 181 -17.51 4.39 7.70
CA PRO A 181 -18.33 3.17 7.65
C PRO A 181 -18.62 2.69 6.22
N GLU A 182 -18.68 3.62 5.26
CA GLU A 182 -18.94 3.33 3.85
C GLU A 182 -17.68 2.87 3.09
N PHE A 183 -16.48 3.13 3.66
CA PHE A 183 -15.20 2.80 3.01
C PHE A 183 -14.21 2.19 4.00
N LEU A 184 -14.21 0.85 4.07
CA LEU A 184 -13.52 0.07 5.09
C LEU A 184 -12.16 -0.51 4.65
N SER A 185 -11.60 -0.10 3.51
CA SER A 185 -10.35 -0.69 2.99
C SER A 185 -9.17 -0.55 3.94
N PHE A 186 -9.13 0.50 4.76
CA PHE A 186 -8.16 0.67 5.86
C PHE A 186 -8.78 0.40 7.24
N GLY A 187 -9.93 -0.27 7.32
CA GLY A 187 -10.70 -0.38 8.55
C GLY A 187 -11.33 0.95 8.98
N HIS A 188 -11.90 0.99 10.18
CA HIS A 188 -12.52 2.21 10.73
C HIS A 188 -12.47 2.21 12.26
N GLY A 189 -12.52 3.40 12.88
CA GLY A 189 -12.47 3.56 14.33
C GLY A 189 -11.16 3.06 14.94
N LEU A 190 -11.26 2.33 16.05
CA LEU A 190 -10.09 1.78 16.78
C LEU A 190 -9.26 0.79 15.97
N HIS A 191 -9.83 0.19 14.94
CA HIS A 191 -9.18 -0.80 14.08
C HIS A 191 -8.72 -0.21 12.74
N ALA A 192 -8.73 1.11 12.59
CA ALA A 192 -8.19 1.75 11.40
C ALA A 192 -6.69 1.48 11.27
N CYS A 193 -6.26 1.16 10.05
CA CYS A 193 -4.85 0.89 9.77
C CYS A 193 -3.95 2.07 10.20
N PRO A 194 -3.00 1.87 11.12
CA PRO A 194 -2.11 2.94 11.56
C PRO A 194 -1.13 3.36 10.46
N GLY A 195 -0.75 2.43 9.55
CA GLY A 195 0.20 2.66 8.48
C GLY A 195 -0.38 3.29 7.21
N ARG A 196 -1.68 3.63 7.15
CA ARG A 196 -2.35 4.12 5.93
C ARG A 196 -1.73 5.39 5.32
N PHE A 197 -1.18 6.28 6.14
CA PHE A 197 -0.49 7.48 5.68
C PHE A 197 0.87 7.15 5.05
N PHE A 198 1.61 6.24 5.68
CA PHE A 198 2.87 5.71 5.15
C PHE A 198 2.62 5.00 3.82
N ALA A 199 1.69 4.06 3.79
CA ALA A 199 1.30 3.33 2.58
C ALA A 199 0.87 4.27 1.44
N SER A 200 0.12 5.35 1.74
CA SER A 200 -0.26 6.34 0.74
C SER A 200 0.97 7.00 0.08
N ASN A 201 1.95 7.40 0.87
CA ASN A 201 3.15 8.04 0.33
C ASN A 201 4.04 7.04 -0.44
N GLU A 202 4.23 5.85 0.09
CA GLU A 202 4.98 4.77 -0.53
C GLU A 202 4.40 4.40 -1.90
N ILE A 203 3.08 4.16 -1.97
CA ILE A 203 2.39 3.82 -3.22
C ILE A 203 2.50 4.97 -4.24
N LYS A 204 2.33 6.22 -3.80
CA LYS A 204 2.46 7.38 -4.69
C LYS A 204 3.86 7.50 -5.28
N ILE A 205 4.91 7.37 -4.47
CA ILE A 205 6.29 7.42 -4.95
C ILE A 205 6.56 6.28 -5.94
N ALA A 206 6.17 5.06 -5.61
CA ALA A 206 6.31 3.91 -6.50
C ALA A 206 5.57 4.12 -7.83
N MET A 207 4.32 4.61 -7.77
CA MET A 207 3.54 4.89 -8.99
C MET A 207 4.12 6.02 -9.83
N ILE A 208 4.66 7.08 -9.21
CA ILE A 208 5.36 8.15 -9.95
C ILE A 208 6.55 7.57 -10.71
N GLN A 209 7.36 6.75 -10.06
CA GLN A 209 8.50 6.07 -10.69
C GLN A 209 8.04 5.20 -11.86
N LEU A 210 7.01 4.41 -11.67
CA LEU A 210 6.46 3.56 -12.74
C LEU A 210 5.89 4.39 -13.88
N LEU A 211 5.08 5.40 -13.60
CA LEU A 211 4.42 6.24 -14.60
C LEU A 211 5.42 7.04 -15.46
N LEU A 212 6.48 7.58 -14.86
CA LEU A 212 7.42 8.45 -15.56
C LEU A 212 8.50 7.67 -16.31
N ASN A 213 8.93 6.52 -15.82
CA ASN A 213 10.04 5.77 -16.40
C ASN A 213 9.63 4.62 -17.32
N TYR A 214 8.34 4.22 -17.30
CA TYR A 214 7.90 3.05 -18.05
C TYR A 214 6.58 3.30 -18.79
N GLU A 215 6.46 2.59 -19.91
CA GLU A 215 5.18 2.30 -20.55
C GLU A 215 4.87 0.82 -20.34
N TRP A 216 3.61 0.48 -20.11
CA TRP A 216 3.19 -0.89 -19.91
C TRP A 216 1.87 -1.19 -20.60
N LYS A 217 1.69 -2.45 -20.96
CA LYS A 217 0.44 -2.98 -21.51
C LYS A 217 0.21 -4.41 -21.04
N VAL A 218 -1.03 -4.84 -20.97
CA VAL A 218 -1.38 -6.24 -20.75
C VAL A 218 -1.09 -7.04 -22.02
N LEU A 219 -0.50 -8.22 -21.84
CA LEU A 219 -0.36 -9.23 -22.87
C LEU A 219 -1.55 -10.21 -22.74
N ASP A 220 -2.25 -10.48 -23.79
CA ASP A 220 -3.21 -11.57 -24.07
C ASP A 220 -4.38 -11.88 -23.10
N LYS A 221 -4.30 -11.64 -21.80
CA LYS A 221 -5.40 -11.89 -20.86
C LYS A 221 -5.56 -10.76 -19.86
N PRO A 222 -6.81 -10.30 -19.60
CA PRO A 222 -7.03 -9.34 -18.53
C PRO A 222 -6.64 -9.96 -17.19
N PRO A 223 -6.06 -9.17 -16.26
CA PRO A 223 -5.72 -9.62 -14.93
C PRO A 223 -6.93 -10.21 -14.21
N GLN A 224 -6.75 -11.37 -13.60
CA GLN A 224 -7.84 -12.08 -12.92
C GLN A 224 -7.60 -12.08 -11.41
N SER A 225 -8.68 -11.94 -10.67
CA SER A 225 -8.69 -12.22 -9.23
C SER A 225 -8.95 -13.70 -9.01
N ARG A 226 -8.14 -14.37 -8.20
CA ARG A 226 -8.29 -15.80 -7.91
C ARG A 226 -9.30 -16.13 -6.83
N PHE A 227 -9.70 -15.16 -5.99
CA PHE A 227 -10.60 -15.38 -4.85
C PHE A 227 -11.81 -14.44 -4.88
N ALA A 228 -12.99 -15.00 -4.73
CA ALA A 228 -14.24 -14.25 -4.79
C ALA A 228 -14.38 -13.13 -3.75
N SER A 229 -13.71 -13.24 -2.59
CA SER A 229 -13.81 -12.28 -1.48
C SER A 229 -12.58 -11.40 -1.28
N ARG A 230 -11.50 -11.64 -2.06
CA ARG A 230 -10.25 -10.87 -1.93
C ARG A 230 -9.62 -10.70 -3.30
N PHE A 231 -9.09 -9.52 -3.55
CA PHE A 231 -8.19 -9.34 -4.67
C PHE A 231 -6.84 -10.00 -4.35
N VAL A 232 -6.45 -10.95 -5.19
CA VAL A 232 -5.11 -11.53 -5.18
C VAL A 232 -4.59 -11.44 -6.60
N PRO A 233 -3.49 -10.73 -6.82
CA PRO A 233 -2.86 -10.67 -8.14
C PRO A 233 -2.55 -12.09 -8.62
N ASP A 234 -2.85 -12.36 -9.88
CA ASP A 234 -2.41 -13.62 -10.49
C ASP A 234 -0.93 -13.53 -10.81
N PRO A 235 -0.07 -14.36 -10.18
CA PRO A 235 1.38 -14.32 -10.42
C PRO A 235 1.76 -14.73 -11.85
N GLU A 236 0.84 -15.34 -12.61
CA GLU A 236 1.05 -15.74 -14.01
C GLU A 236 0.63 -14.64 -15.00
N THR A 237 0.04 -13.55 -14.52
CA THR A 237 -0.34 -12.43 -15.38
C THR A 237 0.92 -11.68 -15.84
N LEU A 238 1.14 -11.67 -17.15
CA LEU A 238 2.26 -10.97 -17.76
C LEU A 238 1.87 -9.55 -18.16
N ILE A 239 2.68 -8.59 -17.76
CA ILE A 239 2.62 -7.20 -18.21
C ILE A 239 3.88 -6.93 -19.03
N ALA A 240 3.73 -6.56 -20.29
CA ALA A 240 4.85 -6.04 -21.06
C ALA A 240 5.15 -4.60 -20.64
N TYR A 241 6.42 -4.29 -20.50
CA TYR A 241 6.86 -2.93 -20.21
C TYR A 241 7.99 -2.51 -21.15
N LYS A 242 8.12 -1.21 -21.34
CA LYS A 242 9.17 -0.55 -22.12
C LYS A 242 9.66 0.65 -21.32
N SER A 243 10.96 0.82 -21.22
CA SER A 243 11.55 2.03 -20.63
C SER A 243 11.23 3.25 -21.51
N ARG A 244 11.01 4.39 -20.89
CA ARG A 244 10.84 5.70 -21.52
C ARG A 244 11.75 6.73 -20.85
N THR A 245 12.07 7.79 -21.56
CA THR A 245 12.78 8.93 -21.00
C THR A 245 11.79 9.79 -20.22
N PRO A 246 11.99 9.99 -18.91
CA PRO A 246 11.11 10.85 -18.11
C PRO A 246 11.27 12.31 -18.50
N GLU A 247 10.20 13.09 -18.34
CA GLU A 247 10.20 14.54 -18.58
C GLU A 247 10.81 15.34 -17.42
N ILE A 248 11.08 14.70 -16.31
CA ILE A 248 11.69 15.26 -15.09
C ILE A 248 12.65 14.24 -14.49
N GLU A 249 13.75 14.73 -13.93
CA GLU A 249 14.74 13.95 -13.16
C GLU A 249 14.56 14.23 -11.67
N PHE A 250 14.55 13.17 -10.82
CA PHE A 250 14.39 13.29 -9.38
C PHE A 250 14.99 12.10 -8.63
#